data_6dce34f3cb85f620f9cd6467f8e6e30a
#
_entry.id   6dce34f3cb85f620f9cd6467f8e6e30a
#
_cell.length_a   1.000
_cell.length_b   1.000
_cell.length_c   1.000
_cell.angle_alpha   90.00
_cell.angle_beta   90.00
_cell.angle_gamma   90.00
#
_symmetry.space_group_name_H-M   'P 1'
#
loop_
_entity.id
_entity.type
_entity.pdbx_description
1 polymer ?
#
loop_
_entity_poly.entity_id
_entity_poly.type
_entity_poly.pdbx_seq_one_letter_code
_entity_poly.pdbx_strand_id
1 'polypeptide(L)'
;MYRFFVEPSQVEEHVIRIHGTDMNHIKNVLRMKIGEEILISTGEKTEYTCYIEAYEEEEVLAHIMYAQEAGYELASRIYLFQGLPKSDKMELIIQKAVELGAFSIIPVETKRCVVKLDAKKAAKKVARWQQIAESAAKQSKRMLIPEIHEVMTYKQALEFAKQLDVKLIPYELAKGMKETREILGEIKPGQSIGIFIGPEGGFEEEEVAKALEAGAHAITLGRRILRTETAGLAILSVLMFQLENE
;
A
#
# COMPACT_ATOMS: atom_id res chain seq x y z
N MET A 1 16.74 -11.00 10.01
CA MET A 1 16.12 -12.10 9.25
C MET A 1 15.46 -11.50 8.03
N TYR A 2 15.70 -12.06 6.84
CA TYR A 2 15.12 -11.60 5.57
C TYR A 2 13.72 -12.16 5.40
N ARG A 3 12.83 -11.39 4.71
CA ARG A 3 11.46 -11.80 4.39
C ARG A 3 11.28 -11.99 2.90
N PHE A 4 10.55 -13.05 2.54
CA PHE A 4 10.18 -13.38 1.18
C PHE A 4 8.67 -13.60 1.07
N PHE A 5 8.14 -13.40 -0.13
CA PHE A 5 6.75 -13.67 -0.43
C PHE A 5 6.65 -14.82 -1.44
N VAL A 6 5.77 -15.75 -1.15
CA VAL A 6 5.53 -16.91 -2.02
C VAL A 6 4.02 -17.08 -2.26
N GLU A 7 3.66 -17.73 -3.33
CA GLU A 7 2.28 -18.14 -3.56
C GLU A 7 1.88 -19.27 -2.58
N PRO A 8 0.62 -19.34 -2.12
CA PRO A 8 0.16 -20.42 -1.25
C PRO A 8 0.45 -21.83 -1.80
N SER A 9 0.44 -21.98 -3.13
CA SER A 9 0.75 -23.24 -3.82
C SER A 9 2.21 -23.73 -3.64
N GLN A 10 3.10 -22.87 -3.19
CA GLN A 10 4.51 -23.19 -2.93
C GLN A 10 4.74 -23.73 -1.51
N VAL A 11 3.69 -23.72 -0.67
CA VAL A 11 3.74 -24.21 0.72
C VAL A 11 3.29 -25.66 0.75
N GLU A 12 4.19 -26.56 1.11
CA GLU A 12 3.94 -27.98 1.37
C GLU A 12 3.89 -28.23 2.88
N GLU A 13 3.65 -29.48 3.30
CA GLU A 13 3.47 -29.82 4.71
C GLU A 13 4.63 -29.39 5.62
N HIS A 14 5.86 -29.52 5.16
CA HIS A 14 7.06 -29.20 5.94
C HIS A 14 8.08 -28.32 5.21
N VAL A 15 7.86 -28.02 3.94
CA VAL A 15 8.81 -27.32 3.09
C VAL A 15 8.08 -26.27 2.25
N ILE A 16 8.75 -25.13 2.04
CA ILE A 16 8.32 -24.11 1.09
C ILE A 16 9.33 -24.05 -0.06
N ARG A 17 8.83 -24.08 -1.31
CA ARG A 17 9.63 -24.03 -2.52
C ARG A 17 9.71 -22.62 -3.07
N ILE A 18 10.89 -22.02 -3.04
CA ILE A 18 11.11 -20.63 -3.47
C ILE A 18 11.73 -20.62 -4.84
N HIS A 19 11.06 -20.03 -5.82
CA HIS A 19 11.47 -19.97 -7.23
C HIS A 19 11.80 -18.55 -7.70
N GLY A 20 12.32 -18.45 -8.93
CA GLY A 20 12.42 -17.21 -9.70
C GLY A 20 13.30 -16.14 -9.06
N THR A 21 12.79 -14.92 -8.96
CA THR A 21 13.58 -13.77 -8.50
C THR A 21 14.03 -13.89 -7.06
N ASP A 22 13.19 -14.45 -6.19
CA ASP A 22 13.51 -14.61 -4.77
C ASP A 22 14.55 -15.70 -4.56
N MET A 23 14.51 -16.81 -5.32
CA MET A 23 15.57 -17.80 -5.34
C MET A 23 16.91 -17.16 -5.73
N ASN A 24 16.93 -16.40 -6.84
CA ASN A 24 18.14 -15.69 -7.27
C ASN A 24 18.62 -14.68 -6.21
N HIS A 25 17.71 -13.99 -5.55
CA HIS A 25 18.05 -13.05 -4.48
C HIS A 25 18.71 -13.76 -3.28
N ILE A 26 18.15 -14.87 -2.82
CA ILE A 26 18.69 -15.69 -1.72
C ILE A 26 20.09 -16.21 -2.08
N LYS A 27 20.23 -16.85 -3.24
CA LYS A 27 21.42 -17.57 -3.66
C LYS A 27 22.56 -16.64 -4.08
N ASN A 28 22.29 -15.64 -4.91
CA ASN A 28 23.30 -14.86 -5.63
C ASN A 28 23.52 -13.46 -5.04
N VAL A 29 22.48 -12.82 -4.50
CA VAL A 29 22.57 -11.47 -3.94
C VAL A 29 22.91 -11.51 -2.46
N LEU A 30 22.11 -12.21 -1.66
CA LEU A 30 22.31 -12.34 -0.22
C LEU A 30 23.35 -13.41 0.11
N ARG A 31 23.56 -14.37 -0.78
CA ARG A 31 24.52 -15.50 -0.63
C ARG A 31 24.29 -16.25 0.67
N MET A 32 23.02 -16.49 0.99
CA MET A 32 22.63 -17.17 2.22
C MET A 32 23.10 -18.63 2.22
N LYS A 33 23.35 -19.16 3.40
CA LYS A 33 23.85 -20.53 3.58
C LYS A 33 22.73 -21.46 4.04
N ILE A 34 22.91 -22.76 3.81
CA ILE A 34 22.06 -23.80 4.40
C ILE A 34 22.09 -23.63 5.92
N GLY A 35 20.90 -23.70 6.56
CA GLY A 35 20.69 -23.50 7.98
C GLY A 35 20.41 -22.04 8.38
N GLU A 36 20.58 -21.06 7.47
CA GLU A 36 20.18 -19.67 7.78
C GLU A 36 18.67 -19.49 7.78
N GLU A 37 18.17 -18.71 8.74
CA GLU A 37 16.76 -18.50 8.95
C GLU A 37 16.20 -17.37 8.06
N ILE A 38 14.99 -17.60 7.55
CA ILE A 38 14.21 -16.67 6.76
C ILE A 38 12.76 -16.64 7.23
N LEU A 39 12.08 -15.53 6.96
CA LEU A 39 10.63 -15.39 7.13
C LEU A 39 9.95 -15.49 5.77
N ILE A 40 8.86 -16.23 5.70
CA ILE A 40 8.08 -16.40 4.48
C ILE A 40 6.62 -16.06 4.76
N SER A 41 6.03 -15.25 3.88
CA SER A 41 4.60 -14.91 3.91
C SER A 41 3.96 -15.29 2.58
N THR A 42 2.71 -15.76 2.64
CA THR A 42 1.86 -16.02 1.47
C THR A 42 0.95 -14.84 1.13
N GLY A 43 1.09 -13.70 1.83
CA GLY A 43 0.15 -12.60 1.72
C GLY A 43 -1.13 -12.77 2.54
N GLU A 44 -1.21 -13.86 3.30
CA GLU A 44 -2.29 -14.16 4.25
C GLU A 44 -1.86 -13.80 5.68
N LYS A 45 -2.65 -14.20 6.68
CA LYS A 45 -2.35 -13.92 8.09
C LYS A 45 -1.21 -14.76 8.67
N THR A 46 -0.80 -15.83 7.98
CA THR A 46 0.22 -16.75 8.46
C THR A 46 1.61 -16.37 7.98
N GLU A 47 2.54 -16.30 8.91
CA GLU A 47 3.97 -16.16 8.67
C GLU A 47 4.68 -17.45 9.04
N TYR A 48 5.56 -17.90 8.18
CA TYR A 48 6.39 -19.08 8.39
C TYR A 48 7.81 -18.66 8.72
N THR A 49 8.32 -19.15 9.84
CA THR A 49 9.76 -19.10 10.14
C THR A 49 10.36 -20.39 9.60
N CYS A 50 11.31 -20.24 8.68
CA CYS A 50 11.96 -21.34 7.98
C CYS A 50 13.47 -21.22 8.07
N TYR A 51 14.18 -22.31 7.80
CA TYR A 51 15.61 -22.28 7.49
C TYR A 51 15.84 -22.82 6.09
N ILE A 52 16.93 -22.39 5.44
CA ILE A 52 17.31 -22.89 4.13
C ILE A 52 17.79 -24.33 4.31
N GLU A 53 17.06 -25.29 3.75
CA GLU A 53 17.37 -26.72 3.83
C GLU A 53 18.31 -27.16 2.70
N ALA A 54 17.99 -26.73 1.48
CA ALA A 54 18.77 -27.10 0.30
C ALA A 54 18.64 -26.07 -0.83
N TYR A 55 19.63 -26.11 -1.73
CA TYR A 55 19.61 -25.44 -3.02
C TYR A 55 19.47 -26.47 -4.12
N GLU A 56 18.40 -26.42 -4.88
CA GLU A 56 18.21 -27.19 -6.10
C GLU A 56 18.54 -26.36 -7.34
N GLU A 57 18.33 -26.91 -8.54
CA GLU A 57 18.74 -26.26 -9.80
C GLU A 57 17.97 -24.95 -10.02
N GLU A 58 16.64 -24.96 -9.82
CA GLU A 58 15.74 -23.81 -10.06
C GLU A 58 14.95 -23.37 -8.82
N GLU A 59 15.24 -23.92 -7.66
CA GLU A 59 14.53 -23.58 -6.43
C GLU A 59 15.40 -23.63 -5.17
N VAL A 60 14.91 -22.98 -4.12
CA VAL A 60 15.43 -23.09 -2.76
C VAL A 60 14.38 -23.78 -1.91
N LEU A 61 14.78 -24.84 -1.22
CA LEU A 61 13.94 -25.52 -0.25
C LEU A 61 14.12 -24.87 1.12
N ALA A 62 13.03 -24.37 1.67
CA ALA A 62 12.99 -23.77 3.00
C ALA A 62 12.14 -24.65 3.93
N HIS A 63 12.78 -25.26 4.93
CA HIS A 63 12.10 -26.10 5.91
C HIS A 63 11.32 -25.24 6.91
N ILE A 64 10.04 -25.57 7.14
CA ILE A 64 9.18 -24.86 8.07
C ILE A 64 9.51 -25.29 9.51
N MET A 65 10.00 -24.34 10.31
CA MET A 65 10.23 -24.56 11.74
C MET A 65 8.94 -24.41 12.53
N TYR A 66 8.21 -23.33 12.28
CA TYR A 66 6.88 -23.06 12.83
C TYR A 66 6.14 -22.01 12.00
N ALA A 67 4.83 -22.01 12.15
CA ALA A 67 3.94 -21.01 11.58
C ALA A 67 3.24 -20.25 12.70
N GLN A 68 3.07 -18.95 12.53
CA GLN A 68 2.38 -18.09 13.50
C GLN A 68 1.47 -17.10 12.79
N GLU A 69 0.39 -16.68 13.45
CA GLU A 69 -0.32 -15.49 13.01
C GLU A 69 0.52 -14.28 13.41
N ALA A 70 0.96 -13.51 12.42
CA ALA A 70 1.69 -12.28 12.68
C ALA A 70 0.75 -11.09 12.55
N GLY A 71 0.70 -10.26 13.60
CA GLY A 71 -0.21 -9.12 13.71
C GLY A 71 0.36 -7.81 13.16
N TYR A 72 1.16 -7.83 12.08
CA TYR A 72 1.78 -6.62 11.54
C TYR A 72 0.90 -5.81 10.56
N GLU A 73 -0.30 -6.29 10.27
CA GLU A 73 -1.22 -5.59 9.39
C GLU A 73 -2.30 -4.88 10.20
N LEU A 74 -2.64 -3.67 9.75
CA LEU A 74 -3.79 -2.96 10.31
C LEU A 74 -5.07 -3.79 10.11
N ALA A 75 -5.94 -3.81 11.12
CA ALA A 75 -7.26 -4.43 10.99
C ALA A 75 -8.09 -3.76 9.88
N SER A 76 -7.85 -2.48 9.62
CA SER A 76 -8.53 -1.67 8.61
C SER A 76 -7.79 -1.68 7.28
N ARG A 77 -8.55 -1.63 6.18
CA ARG A 77 -7.99 -1.58 4.82
C ARG A 77 -7.98 -0.15 4.33
N ILE A 78 -6.81 0.47 4.23
CA ILE A 78 -6.64 1.85 3.79
C ILE A 78 -6.25 1.89 2.31
N TYR A 79 -7.10 2.50 1.48
CA TYR A 79 -6.92 2.69 0.03
C TYR A 79 -6.49 4.12 -0.24
N LEU A 80 -5.30 4.30 -0.81
CA LEU A 80 -4.79 5.62 -1.18
C LEU A 80 -5.07 5.91 -2.66
N PHE A 81 -6.05 6.76 -2.95
CA PHE A 81 -6.32 7.33 -4.28
C PHE A 81 -5.42 8.53 -4.49
N GLN A 82 -4.32 8.33 -5.19
CA GLN A 82 -3.28 9.34 -5.38
C GLN A 82 -3.36 9.96 -6.77
N GLY A 83 -3.67 11.26 -6.85
CA GLY A 83 -3.55 12.03 -8.10
C GLY A 83 -2.12 11.96 -8.64
N LEU A 84 -1.98 11.67 -9.94
CA LEU A 84 -0.68 11.48 -10.59
C LEU A 84 0.24 12.70 -10.39
N PRO A 85 1.30 12.61 -9.59
CA PRO A 85 2.22 13.71 -9.36
C PRO A 85 3.27 13.80 -10.47
N LYS A 86 3.98 14.93 -10.51
CA LYS A 86 5.12 15.12 -11.41
C LYS A 86 6.34 14.31 -10.95
N SER A 87 7.22 14.00 -11.91
CA SER A 87 8.52 13.37 -11.67
C SER A 87 8.39 12.02 -10.94
N ASP A 88 9.33 11.71 -10.07
CA ASP A 88 9.43 10.43 -9.37
C ASP A 88 8.75 10.44 -7.99
N LYS A 89 7.95 11.47 -7.69
CA LYS A 89 7.24 11.58 -6.41
C LYS A 89 6.33 10.40 -6.11
N MET A 90 5.73 9.80 -7.15
CA MET A 90 4.88 8.62 -6.98
C MET A 90 5.65 7.44 -6.37
N GLU A 91 6.92 7.29 -6.70
CA GLU A 91 7.77 6.22 -6.13
C GLU A 91 7.97 6.41 -4.62
N LEU A 92 8.24 7.66 -4.19
CA LEU A 92 8.34 8.01 -2.77
C LEU A 92 7.00 7.81 -2.04
N ILE A 93 5.89 8.27 -2.65
CA ILE A 93 4.55 8.11 -2.07
C ILE A 93 4.24 6.64 -1.84
N ILE A 94 4.47 5.79 -2.83
CA ILE A 94 4.22 4.34 -2.74
C ILE A 94 5.08 3.74 -1.63
N GLN A 95 6.39 3.97 -1.66
CA GLN A 95 7.29 3.45 -0.64
C GLN A 95 6.79 3.78 0.78
N LYS A 96 6.49 5.06 1.03
CA LYS A 96 6.07 5.50 2.36
C LYS A 96 4.64 5.11 2.71
N ALA A 97 3.73 5.07 1.74
CA ALA A 97 2.37 4.57 1.97
C ALA A 97 2.38 3.09 2.39
N VAL A 98 3.24 2.28 1.77
CA VAL A 98 3.43 0.87 2.18
C VAL A 98 3.95 0.79 3.60
N GLU A 99 5.00 1.54 3.95
CA GLU A 99 5.54 1.60 5.31
C GLU A 99 4.50 2.01 6.36
N LEU A 100 3.55 2.89 5.98
CA LEU A 100 2.47 3.41 6.84
C LEU A 100 1.18 2.57 6.81
N GLY A 101 1.22 1.35 6.28
CA GLY A 101 0.12 0.41 6.37
C GLY A 101 -0.97 0.55 5.30
N ALA A 102 -0.74 1.29 4.21
CA ALA A 102 -1.70 1.31 3.10
C ALA A 102 -1.96 -0.11 2.58
N PHE A 103 -3.24 -0.47 2.41
CA PHE A 103 -3.64 -1.77 1.87
C PHE A 103 -3.49 -1.82 0.36
N SER A 104 -3.79 -0.70 -0.30
CA SER A 104 -3.72 -0.60 -1.77
C SER A 104 -3.53 0.85 -2.20
N ILE A 105 -2.90 1.07 -3.35
CA ILE A 105 -2.66 2.40 -3.91
C ILE A 105 -3.23 2.48 -5.32
N ILE A 106 -4.09 3.45 -5.55
CA ILE A 106 -4.81 3.69 -6.80
C ILE A 106 -4.28 4.98 -7.42
N PRO A 107 -3.47 4.93 -8.49
CA PRO A 107 -3.08 6.11 -9.24
C PRO A 107 -4.28 6.70 -9.98
N VAL A 108 -4.54 8.01 -9.81
CA VAL A 108 -5.74 8.66 -10.36
C VAL A 108 -5.35 9.79 -11.30
N GLU A 109 -5.93 9.79 -12.50
CA GLU A 109 -5.87 10.91 -13.41
C GLU A 109 -6.99 11.91 -13.07
N THR A 110 -6.59 13.10 -12.58
CA THR A 110 -7.49 14.21 -12.24
C THR A 110 -7.34 15.36 -13.24
N LYS A 111 -8.23 16.34 -13.18
CA LYS A 111 -8.19 17.48 -14.11
C LYS A 111 -6.89 18.27 -14.04
N ARG A 112 -6.33 18.48 -12.85
CA ARG A 112 -5.10 19.24 -12.63
C ARG A 112 -3.81 18.42 -12.69
N CYS A 113 -3.89 17.14 -13.07
CA CYS A 113 -2.70 16.34 -13.37
C CYS A 113 -1.99 16.89 -14.60
N VAL A 114 -0.72 17.26 -14.43
CA VAL A 114 0.15 17.65 -15.56
C VAL A 114 0.65 16.41 -16.31
N VAL A 115 0.84 15.32 -15.58
CA VAL A 115 1.27 14.04 -16.15
C VAL A 115 0.09 13.39 -16.87
N LYS A 116 0.30 13.07 -18.15
CA LYS A 116 -0.62 12.32 -19.01
C LYS A 116 0.06 11.04 -19.46
N LEU A 117 -0.57 9.92 -19.19
CA LEU A 117 -0.03 8.59 -19.51
C LEU A 117 -0.92 7.93 -20.57
N ASP A 118 -0.32 7.54 -21.68
CA ASP A 118 -0.98 6.57 -22.58
C ASP A 118 -0.99 5.18 -21.93
N ALA A 119 -1.83 4.28 -22.40
CA ALA A 119 -2.02 2.94 -21.82
C ALA A 119 -0.70 2.17 -21.67
N LYS A 120 0.21 2.24 -22.67
CA LYS A 120 1.50 1.54 -22.63
C LYS A 120 2.44 2.11 -21.55
N LYS A 121 2.50 3.43 -21.43
CA LYS A 121 3.31 4.09 -20.39
C LYS A 121 2.72 3.86 -19.00
N ALA A 122 1.38 3.90 -18.87
CA ALA A 122 0.69 3.60 -17.61
C ALA A 122 1.03 2.18 -17.13
N ALA A 123 0.85 1.17 -17.96
CA ALA A 123 1.17 -0.23 -17.63
C ALA A 123 2.64 -0.41 -17.19
N LYS A 124 3.60 0.22 -17.92
CA LYS A 124 5.03 0.16 -17.54
C LYS A 124 5.30 0.83 -16.20
N LYS A 125 4.65 1.96 -15.91
CA LYS A 125 4.80 2.64 -14.61
C LYS A 125 4.17 1.83 -13.48
N VAL A 126 2.98 1.29 -13.66
CA VAL A 126 2.31 0.44 -12.66
C VAL A 126 3.19 -0.78 -12.32
N ALA A 127 3.74 -1.47 -13.32
CA ALA A 127 4.65 -2.59 -13.08
C ALA A 127 5.89 -2.17 -12.24
N ARG A 128 6.49 -1.02 -12.54
CA ARG A 128 7.61 -0.48 -11.74
C ARG A 128 7.17 -0.12 -10.32
N TRP A 129 6.01 0.52 -10.17
CA TRP A 129 5.47 0.90 -8.87
C TRP A 129 5.14 -0.31 -8.00
N GLN A 130 4.66 -1.40 -8.61
CA GLN A 130 4.43 -2.66 -7.91
C GLN A 130 5.73 -3.25 -7.34
N GLN A 131 6.83 -3.18 -8.08
CA GLN A 131 8.16 -3.60 -7.59
C GLN A 131 8.64 -2.75 -6.39
N ILE A 132 8.31 -1.44 -6.39
CA ILE A 132 8.62 -0.56 -5.27
C ILE A 132 7.78 -0.93 -4.05
N ALA A 133 6.48 -1.20 -4.23
CA ALA A 133 5.61 -1.66 -3.16
C ALA A 133 6.10 -2.97 -2.55
N GLU A 134 6.51 -3.93 -3.36
CA GLU A 134 7.09 -5.20 -2.92
C GLU A 134 8.37 -4.99 -2.10
N SER A 135 9.30 -4.17 -2.61
CA SER A 135 10.55 -3.86 -1.90
C SER A 135 10.28 -3.18 -0.56
N ALA A 136 9.34 -2.24 -0.52
CA ALA A 136 8.95 -1.54 0.70
C ALA A 136 8.27 -2.48 1.71
N ALA A 137 7.40 -3.40 1.25
CA ALA A 137 6.74 -4.40 2.10
C ALA A 137 7.77 -5.35 2.73
N LYS A 138 8.74 -5.84 1.96
CA LYS A 138 9.85 -6.67 2.48
C LYS A 138 10.65 -5.92 3.56
N GLN A 139 10.99 -4.65 3.32
CA GLN A 139 11.78 -3.83 4.24
C GLN A 139 11.00 -3.50 5.53
N SER A 140 9.74 -3.14 5.43
CA SER A 140 8.87 -2.78 6.57
C SER A 140 8.28 -3.98 7.30
N LYS A 141 8.65 -5.20 6.90
CA LYS A 141 8.17 -6.47 7.47
C LYS A 141 6.67 -6.68 7.35
N ARG A 142 6.04 -6.10 6.36
CA ARG A 142 4.62 -6.32 6.09
C ARG A 142 4.37 -7.76 5.64
N MET A 143 3.20 -8.28 5.91
CA MET A 143 2.80 -9.64 5.55
C MET A 143 2.11 -9.71 4.19
N LEU A 144 1.63 -8.58 3.69
CA LEU A 144 1.05 -8.44 2.37
C LEU A 144 1.83 -7.40 1.53
N ILE A 145 1.83 -7.61 0.24
CA ILE A 145 2.33 -6.63 -0.72
C ILE A 145 1.12 -5.81 -1.17
N PRO A 146 1.07 -4.49 -0.87
CA PRO A 146 -0.02 -3.64 -1.35
C PRO A 146 -0.12 -3.66 -2.87
N GLU A 147 -1.31 -3.84 -3.39
CA GLU A 147 -1.58 -3.78 -4.83
C GLU A 147 -1.50 -2.34 -5.32
N ILE A 148 -0.77 -2.15 -6.42
CA ILE A 148 -0.81 -0.92 -7.20
C ILE A 148 -1.75 -1.14 -8.36
N HIS A 149 -2.93 -0.52 -8.29
CA HIS A 149 -3.92 -0.64 -9.34
C HIS A 149 -3.49 0.02 -10.65
N GLU A 150 -4.17 -0.35 -11.72
CA GLU A 150 -4.09 0.41 -12.98
C GLU A 150 -4.49 1.87 -12.76
N VAL A 151 -3.97 2.75 -13.62
CA VAL A 151 -4.32 4.17 -13.57
C VAL A 151 -5.80 4.35 -13.86
N MET A 152 -6.53 4.91 -12.92
CA MET A 152 -7.96 5.19 -13.04
C MET A 152 -8.23 6.65 -13.38
N THR A 153 -9.28 6.90 -14.16
CA THR A 153 -9.87 8.24 -14.21
C THR A 153 -10.50 8.59 -12.87
N TYR A 154 -10.67 9.86 -12.56
CA TYR A 154 -11.32 10.30 -11.33
C TYR A 154 -12.72 9.71 -11.14
N LYS A 155 -13.49 9.58 -12.25
CA LYS A 155 -14.81 8.94 -12.24
C LYS A 155 -14.74 7.46 -11.82
N GLN A 156 -13.80 6.71 -12.38
CA GLN A 156 -13.59 5.29 -12.01
C GLN A 156 -13.16 5.14 -10.56
N ALA A 157 -12.27 6.03 -10.07
CA ALA A 157 -11.84 6.04 -8.68
C ALA A 157 -13.00 6.30 -7.71
N LEU A 158 -13.91 7.25 -8.01
CA LEU A 158 -15.11 7.48 -7.22
C LEU A 158 -16.07 6.27 -7.26
N GLU A 159 -16.22 5.63 -8.40
CA GLU A 159 -17.06 4.43 -8.52
C GLU A 159 -16.50 3.28 -7.68
N PHE A 160 -15.20 3.04 -7.77
CA PHE A 160 -14.50 2.07 -6.91
C PHE A 160 -14.72 2.37 -5.42
N ALA A 161 -14.61 3.64 -5.03
CA ALA A 161 -14.72 4.05 -3.63
C ALA A 161 -16.13 3.91 -3.04
N LYS A 162 -17.18 3.72 -3.86
CA LYS A 162 -18.56 3.52 -3.35
C LYS A 162 -18.69 2.32 -2.40
N GLN A 163 -17.88 1.28 -2.60
CA GLN A 163 -17.88 0.09 -1.77
C GLN A 163 -17.13 0.26 -0.43
N LEU A 164 -16.42 1.38 -0.24
CA LEU A 164 -15.66 1.63 0.98
C LEU A 164 -16.54 2.27 2.05
N ASP A 165 -16.30 1.89 3.32
CA ASP A 165 -17.09 2.37 4.46
C ASP A 165 -16.88 3.87 4.69
N VAL A 166 -15.64 4.33 4.64
CA VAL A 166 -15.25 5.72 4.87
C VAL A 166 -14.49 6.27 3.68
N LYS A 167 -14.77 7.49 3.28
CA LYS A 167 -14.06 8.21 2.20
C LYS A 167 -13.64 9.58 2.70
N LEU A 168 -12.36 9.89 2.62
CA LEU A 168 -11.75 11.13 3.08
C LEU A 168 -11.13 11.90 1.91
N ILE A 169 -11.41 13.18 1.82
CA ILE A 169 -10.78 14.09 0.86
C ILE A 169 -10.19 15.29 1.59
N PRO A 170 -8.85 15.34 1.81
CA PRO A 170 -8.19 16.53 2.31
C PRO A 170 -8.40 17.70 1.34
N TYR A 171 -9.01 18.78 1.85
CA TYR A 171 -9.35 19.96 1.07
C TYR A 171 -9.09 21.23 1.87
N GLU A 172 -8.47 22.23 1.25
CA GLU A 172 -8.04 23.46 1.94
C GLU A 172 -9.20 24.31 2.48
N LEU A 173 -10.38 24.22 1.85
CA LEU A 173 -11.61 24.92 2.28
C LEU A 173 -12.49 24.08 3.22
N ALA A 174 -12.02 22.92 3.68
CA ALA A 174 -12.74 22.11 4.64
C ALA A 174 -12.89 22.84 5.98
N LYS A 175 -14.02 22.61 6.64
CA LYS A 175 -14.31 23.19 7.96
C LYS A 175 -13.30 22.67 8.99
N GLY A 176 -12.69 23.51 9.71
CA GLY A 176 -11.68 23.40 10.77
C GLY A 176 -11.29 22.03 11.35
N MET A 177 -10.23 22.04 12.17
CA MET A 177 -9.65 20.84 12.79
C MET A 177 -10.60 20.08 13.74
N LYS A 178 -11.60 20.76 14.30
CA LYS A 178 -12.56 20.13 15.22
C LYS A 178 -13.38 19.08 14.47
N GLU A 179 -14.00 19.47 13.37
CA GLU A 179 -14.82 18.58 12.53
C GLU A 179 -13.97 17.42 11.95
N THR A 180 -12.73 17.70 11.53
CA THR A 180 -11.81 16.64 11.09
C THR A 180 -11.56 15.61 12.20
N ARG A 181 -11.36 16.05 13.45
CA ARG A 181 -11.14 15.13 14.58
C ARG A 181 -12.39 14.31 14.90
N GLU A 182 -13.58 14.89 14.77
CA GLU A 182 -14.84 14.19 14.95
C GLU A 182 -14.99 13.09 13.88
N ILE A 183 -14.79 13.42 12.59
CA ILE A 183 -14.84 12.45 11.48
C ILE A 183 -13.82 11.31 11.70
N LEU A 184 -12.57 11.64 12.00
CA LEU A 184 -11.55 10.62 12.22
C LEU A 184 -11.84 9.77 13.47
N GLY A 185 -12.39 10.37 14.54
CA GLY A 185 -12.75 9.67 15.77
C GLY A 185 -13.91 8.68 15.63
N GLU A 186 -14.71 8.79 14.58
CA GLU A 186 -15.79 7.84 14.26
C GLU A 186 -15.30 6.59 13.50
N ILE A 187 -14.08 6.64 12.96
CA ILE A 187 -13.50 5.51 12.22
C ILE A 187 -13.12 4.39 13.19
N LYS A 188 -13.61 3.19 12.90
CA LYS A 188 -13.40 2.00 13.73
C LYS A 188 -12.45 1.00 13.07
N PRO A 189 -11.68 0.24 13.86
CA PRO A 189 -10.92 -0.88 13.34
C PRO A 189 -11.80 -1.84 12.51
N GLY A 190 -11.24 -2.36 11.42
CA GLY A 190 -11.92 -3.26 10.50
C GLY A 190 -12.64 -2.57 9.34
N GLN A 191 -12.84 -1.25 9.37
CA GLN A 191 -13.43 -0.52 8.26
C GLN A 191 -12.47 -0.35 7.08
N SER A 192 -13.04 -0.27 5.88
CA SER A 192 -12.36 0.10 4.65
C SER A 192 -12.38 1.61 4.44
N ILE A 193 -11.21 2.22 4.24
CA ILE A 193 -11.03 3.68 4.22
C ILE A 193 -10.40 4.11 2.92
N GLY A 194 -11.06 4.96 2.15
CA GLY A 194 -10.50 5.60 0.95
C GLY A 194 -10.01 7.01 1.26
N ILE A 195 -8.77 7.32 0.85
CA ILE A 195 -8.17 8.64 1.00
C ILE A 195 -7.87 9.21 -0.39
N PHE A 196 -8.47 10.34 -0.74
CA PHE A 196 -8.27 11.01 -2.02
C PHE A 196 -7.26 12.15 -1.88
N ILE A 197 -6.09 12.02 -2.49
CA ILE A 197 -5.04 13.04 -2.51
C ILE A 197 -4.89 13.58 -3.94
N GLY A 198 -5.01 14.90 -4.09
CA GLY A 198 -4.82 15.56 -5.37
C GLY A 198 -3.35 15.62 -5.82
N PRO A 199 -3.08 15.91 -7.11
CA PRO A 199 -1.74 16.23 -7.59
C PRO A 199 -1.27 17.59 -7.00
N GLU A 200 -0.13 18.11 -7.47
CA GLU A 200 0.39 19.40 -6.99
C GLU A 200 -0.58 20.58 -7.16
N GLY A 201 -1.45 20.52 -8.17
CA GLY A 201 -2.51 21.53 -8.39
C GLY A 201 -3.77 21.32 -7.55
N GLY A 202 -3.82 20.29 -6.72
CA GLY A 202 -5.02 19.91 -5.97
C GLY A 202 -6.15 19.39 -6.84
N PHE A 203 -7.36 19.37 -6.31
CA PHE A 203 -8.59 19.03 -7.02
C PHE A 203 -9.29 20.29 -7.55
N GLU A 204 -10.02 20.16 -8.66
CA GLU A 204 -11.01 21.16 -9.05
C GLU A 204 -12.21 21.13 -8.11
N GLU A 205 -12.90 22.26 -7.96
CA GLU A 205 -14.09 22.35 -7.10
C GLU A 205 -15.17 21.33 -7.50
N GLU A 206 -15.36 21.10 -8.80
CA GLU A 206 -16.28 20.08 -9.32
C GLU A 206 -15.86 18.65 -8.92
N GLU A 207 -14.56 18.37 -8.84
CA GLU A 207 -14.05 17.06 -8.41
C GLU A 207 -14.35 16.85 -6.92
N VAL A 208 -14.14 17.89 -6.11
CA VAL A 208 -14.49 17.85 -4.69
C VAL A 208 -15.99 17.67 -4.50
N ALA A 209 -16.82 18.44 -5.22
CA ALA A 209 -18.29 18.32 -5.15
C ALA A 209 -18.75 16.89 -5.46
N LYS A 210 -18.21 16.26 -6.52
CA LYS A 210 -18.52 14.87 -6.88
C LYS A 210 -18.07 13.87 -5.81
N ALA A 211 -16.94 14.10 -5.13
CA ALA A 211 -16.52 13.26 -4.03
C ALA A 211 -17.48 13.36 -2.84
N LEU A 212 -17.94 14.58 -2.50
CA LEU A 212 -18.92 14.81 -1.44
C LEU A 212 -20.28 14.16 -1.77
N GLU A 213 -20.74 14.28 -3.01
CA GLU A 213 -21.95 13.59 -3.50
C GLU A 213 -21.81 12.05 -3.41
N ALA A 214 -20.60 11.53 -3.61
CA ALA A 214 -20.28 10.10 -3.43
C ALA A 214 -20.11 9.70 -1.94
N GLY A 215 -20.39 10.60 -1.00
CA GLY A 215 -20.32 10.35 0.43
C GLY A 215 -18.89 10.46 1.01
N ALA A 216 -18.00 11.20 0.37
CA ALA A 216 -16.72 11.53 0.98
C ALA A 216 -16.84 12.66 1.99
N HIS A 217 -16.02 12.62 3.02
CA HIS A 217 -15.90 13.69 4.02
C HIS A 217 -14.72 14.59 3.67
N ALA A 218 -14.99 15.91 3.51
CA ALA A 218 -13.92 16.88 3.40
C ALA A 218 -13.26 17.08 4.76
N ILE A 219 -11.95 16.90 4.80
CA ILE A 219 -11.14 17.06 6.02
C ILE A 219 -10.03 18.09 5.80
N THR A 220 -9.53 18.69 6.87
CA THR A 220 -8.34 19.54 6.82
C THR A 220 -7.13 18.85 7.50
N LEU A 221 -5.96 19.00 6.92
CA LEU A 221 -4.70 18.53 7.49
C LEU A 221 -3.95 19.66 8.26
N GLY A 222 -4.66 20.72 8.61
CA GLY A 222 -4.13 21.87 9.35
C GLY A 222 -4.02 23.13 8.50
N ARG A 223 -3.45 24.18 9.10
CA ARG A 223 -3.41 25.53 8.49
C ARG A 223 -2.36 25.71 7.38
N ARG A 224 -1.45 24.75 7.24
CA ARG A 224 -0.38 24.81 6.24
C ARG A 224 -0.79 24.02 5.01
N ILE A 225 -0.47 24.54 3.83
CA ILE A 225 -0.60 23.79 2.58
C ILE A 225 0.50 22.71 2.56
N LEU A 226 0.08 21.47 2.50
CA LEU A 226 0.99 20.33 2.37
C LEU A 226 1.20 20.00 0.88
N ARG A 227 2.39 19.58 0.52
CA ARG A 227 2.66 19.02 -0.80
C ARG A 227 1.91 17.69 -0.96
N THR A 228 1.63 17.30 -2.20
CA THR A 228 0.86 16.08 -2.51
C THR A 228 1.46 14.83 -1.82
N GLU A 229 2.79 14.69 -1.89
CA GLU A 229 3.50 13.62 -1.20
C GLU A 229 3.36 13.70 0.33
N THR A 230 3.35 14.89 0.91
CA THR A 230 3.23 15.08 2.36
C THR A 230 1.80 14.86 2.86
N ALA A 231 0.80 15.29 2.09
CA ALA A 231 -0.61 15.20 2.49
C ALA A 231 -1.05 13.74 2.67
N GLY A 232 -0.71 12.87 1.70
CA GLY A 232 -1.00 11.44 1.79
C GLY A 232 -0.34 10.78 3.00
N LEU A 233 0.95 11.06 3.23
CA LEU A 233 1.69 10.50 4.35
C LEU A 233 1.17 10.99 5.71
N ALA A 234 0.79 12.27 5.81
CA ALA A 234 0.26 12.83 7.03
C ALA A 234 -1.04 12.15 7.49
N ILE A 235 -2.01 11.96 6.57
CA ILE A 235 -3.26 11.30 6.93
C ILE A 235 -3.08 9.81 7.16
N LEU A 236 -2.20 9.14 6.38
CA LEU A 236 -1.87 7.73 6.61
C LEU A 236 -1.25 7.53 8.00
N SER A 237 -0.32 8.40 8.43
CA SER A 237 0.29 8.32 9.76
C SER A 237 -0.73 8.49 10.88
N VAL A 238 -1.70 9.40 10.73
CA VAL A 238 -2.75 9.61 11.71
C VAL A 238 -3.64 8.38 11.82
N LEU A 239 -4.07 7.81 10.68
CA LEU A 239 -4.92 6.62 10.66
C LEU A 239 -4.17 5.39 11.16
N MET A 240 -2.92 5.19 10.74
CA MET A 240 -2.07 4.12 11.26
C MET A 240 -2.00 4.18 12.80
N PHE A 241 -1.62 5.32 13.35
CA PHE A 241 -1.51 5.48 14.81
C PHE A 241 -2.83 5.25 15.55
N GLN A 242 -3.97 5.65 14.96
CA GLN A 242 -5.30 5.49 15.55
C GLN A 242 -5.82 4.06 15.47
N LEU A 243 -5.46 3.32 14.40
CA LEU A 243 -6.04 2.01 14.07
C LEU A 243 -5.08 0.85 14.34
N GLU A 244 -3.85 1.15 14.80
CA GLU A 244 -2.89 0.13 15.23
C GLU A 244 -3.47 -0.64 16.41
N ASN A 245 -3.37 -1.96 16.34
CA ASN A 245 -3.78 -2.83 17.45
C ASN A 245 -2.66 -2.89 18.50
N GLU A 246 -3.06 -2.99 19.78
CA GLU A 246 -2.13 -3.26 20.89
C GLU A 246 -1.64 -4.72 20.89
#